data_beeebb169d3ea73f2b9af99c81b99b82
#
_entry.id   beeebb169d3ea73f2b9af99c81b99b82
#
_cell.length_a   1.000
_cell.length_b   1.000
_cell.length_c   1.000
_cell.angle_alpha   90.00
_cell.angle_beta   90.00
_cell.angle_gamma   90.00
#
_symmetry.space_group_name_H-M   'P 1'
#
loop_
_entity.id
_entity.type
_entity.pdbx_description
1 polymer ?
#
loop_
_entity_poly.entity_id
_entity_poly.type
_entity_poly.pdbx_seq_one_letter_code
_entity_poly.pdbx_strand_id
1 'polypeptide(L)'
;IYRELCAISKQGLLVQRSKPVYWSWAAQTALAEAEVEYEDKTSPSIYVAFKHQDIDASLIIWTTTPWTLPANQAIALNKEEEYVLTDDKFIVAKKLYNSLIEQEVIKGSIVETIDILKLENTNATNPLNGRNSRIIFGEHVEMSAGSGAVHTAPGHGEDDYKVSLKYGIEVIMPVDAYGKYDETIVREK
;
A
#
# COMPACT_ATOMS: atom_id res chain seq x y z
N ILE A 1 7.21 35.43 -19.95
CA ILE A 1 7.19 34.18 -19.13
C ILE A 1 7.45 34.53 -17.66
N TYR A 2 8.60 35.11 -17.25
CA TYR A 2 8.92 35.38 -15.83
C TYR A 2 7.93 36.31 -15.13
N ARG A 3 7.43 37.35 -15.81
CA ARG A 3 6.42 38.26 -15.22
C ARG A 3 5.14 37.49 -14.85
N GLU A 4 4.64 36.62 -15.71
CA GLU A 4 3.45 35.81 -15.48
C GLU A 4 3.67 34.79 -14.36
N LEU A 5 4.83 34.13 -14.36
CA LEU A 5 5.21 33.20 -13.29
C LEU A 5 5.25 33.90 -11.92
N CYS A 6 5.83 35.12 -11.86
CA CYS A 6 5.84 35.93 -10.65
C CYS A 6 4.42 36.34 -10.22
N ALA A 7 3.52 36.64 -11.17
CA ALA A 7 2.13 36.98 -10.85
C ALA A 7 1.39 35.78 -10.24
N ILE A 8 1.57 34.58 -10.81
CA ILE A 8 1.02 33.32 -10.28
C ILE A 8 1.58 33.03 -8.89
N SER A 9 2.89 33.18 -8.71
CA SER A 9 3.56 32.97 -7.42
C SER A 9 3.05 33.91 -6.34
N LYS A 10 2.85 35.21 -6.66
CA LYS A 10 2.30 36.21 -5.73
C LYS A 10 0.88 35.90 -5.28
N GLN A 11 0.11 35.17 -6.08
CA GLN A 11 -1.23 34.70 -5.73
C GLN A 11 -1.21 33.39 -4.91
N GLY A 12 -0.03 32.85 -4.56
CA GLY A 12 0.10 31.59 -3.83
C GLY A 12 -0.27 30.34 -4.63
N LEU A 13 -0.40 30.46 -5.95
CA LEU A 13 -0.77 29.34 -6.83
C LEU A 13 0.42 28.48 -7.25
N LEU A 14 1.63 29.02 -7.10
CA LEU A 14 2.87 28.25 -7.32
C LEU A 14 3.31 27.63 -6.01
N VAL A 15 3.20 26.30 -5.91
CA VAL A 15 3.54 25.52 -4.72
C VAL A 15 4.53 24.41 -5.05
N GLN A 16 5.43 24.12 -4.13
CA GLN A 16 6.28 22.93 -4.20
C GLN A 16 5.63 21.80 -3.42
N ARG A 17 5.45 20.64 -4.06
CA ARG A 17 4.89 19.44 -3.45
C ARG A 17 5.66 18.20 -3.89
N SER A 18 5.71 17.20 -3.03
CA SER A 18 6.19 15.87 -3.38
C SER A 18 5.00 15.00 -3.79
N LYS A 19 5.15 14.25 -4.88
CA LYS A 19 4.20 13.20 -5.30
C LYS A 19 4.99 12.07 -5.98
N PRO A 20 4.48 10.84 -6.00
CA PRO A 20 5.07 9.78 -6.81
C PRO A 20 5.13 10.19 -8.29
N VAL A 21 6.25 9.91 -8.92
CA VAL A 21 6.49 10.13 -10.36
C VAL A 21 7.24 8.94 -10.93
N TYR A 22 7.11 8.71 -12.24
CA TYR A 22 7.96 7.76 -12.91
C TYR A 22 9.42 8.20 -12.81
N TRP A 23 10.29 7.30 -12.41
CA TRP A 23 11.72 7.57 -12.18
C TRP A 23 12.59 6.55 -12.87
N SER A 24 13.52 7.00 -13.68
CA SER A 24 14.57 6.13 -14.23
C SER A 24 15.77 6.12 -13.30
N TRP A 25 15.99 5.01 -12.61
CA TRP A 25 17.19 4.82 -11.77
C TRP A 25 18.50 4.78 -12.59
N ALA A 26 18.43 4.37 -13.85
CA ALA A 26 19.58 4.33 -14.75
C ALA A 26 19.96 5.73 -15.24
N ALA A 27 18.98 6.54 -15.64
CA ALA A 27 19.20 7.93 -16.10
C ALA A 27 19.16 8.95 -14.94
N GLN A 28 18.72 8.55 -13.74
CA GLN A 28 18.58 9.38 -12.54
C GLN A 28 17.73 10.63 -12.79
N THR A 29 16.60 10.42 -13.46
CA THR A 29 15.68 11.51 -13.80
C THR A 29 14.23 11.06 -13.69
N ALA A 30 13.34 12.01 -13.41
CA ALA A 30 11.91 11.81 -13.58
C ALA A 30 11.59 11.68 -15.07
N LEU A 31 10.59 10.84 -15.36
CA LEU A 31 10.09 10.62 -16.73
C LEU A 31 8.72 11.28 -16.88
N ALA A 32 8.47 11.87 -18.04
CA ALA A 32 7.14 12.22 -18.47
C ALA A 32 6.38 10.95 -18.88
N GLU A 33 5.05 10.97 -18.81
CA GLU A 33 4.22 9.81 -19.19
C GLU A 33 4.50 9.32 -20.61
N ALA A 34 4.76 10.25 -21.53
CA ALA A 34 5.11 9.94 -22.94
C ALA A 34 6.48 9.27 -23.11
N GLU A 35 7.32 9.26 -22.09
CA GLU A 35 8.64 8.62 -22.08
C GLU A 35 8.61 7.22 -21.48
N VAL A 36 7.43 6.77 -21.00
CA VAL A 36 7.23 5.46 -20.39
C VAL A 36 6.76 4.49 -21.45
N GLU A 37 7.49 3.41 -21.64
CA GLU A 37 7.09 2.28 -22.48
C GLU A 37 6.61 1.13 -21.59
N TYR A 38 5.53 0.46 -22.02
CA TYR A 38 4.96 -0.67 -21.31
C TYR A 38 5.34 -1.97 -22.02
N GLU A 39 5.85 -2.91 -21.25
CA GLU A 39 6.21 -4.24 -21.70
C GLU A 39 5.53 -5.31 -20.85
N ASP A 40 5.21 -6.45 -21.47
CA ASP A 40 4.75 -7.61 -20.73
C ASP A 40 5.92 -8.19 -19.91
N LYS A 41 5.77 -8.18 -18.59
CA LYS A 41 6.80 -8.67 -17.68
C LYS A 41 6.21 -9.61 -16.63
N THR A 42 6.85 -10.76 -16.45
CA THR A 42 6.53 -11.64 -15.33
C THR A 42 7.20 -11.11 -14.07
N SER A 43 6.39 -10.80 -13.06
CA SER A 43 6.86 -10.36 -11.73
C SER A 43 6.42 -11.37 -10.67
N PRO A 44 7.22 -11.60 -9.62
CA PRO A 44 6.77 -12.37 -8.48
C PRO A 44 5.63 -11.64 -7.77
N SER A 45 4.58 -12.36 -7.38
CA SER A 45 3.55 -11.86 -6.49
C SER A 45 3.58 -12.64 -5.18
N ILE A 46 3.31 -11.96 -4.08
CA ILE A 46 3.32 -12.58 -2.76
C ILE A 46 2.12 -12.15 -1.93
N TYR A 47 1.69 -13.05 -1.06
CA TYR A 47 0.78 -12.77 0.04
C TYR A 47 1.59 -12.58 1.32
N VAL A 48 1.25 -11.58 2.12
CA VAL A 48 1.95 -11.28 3.38
C VAL A 48 0.95 -11.03 4.49
N ALA A 49 1.12 -11.73 5.61
CA ALA A 49 0.29 -11.57 6.80
C ALA A 49 0.83 -10.45 7.70
N PHE A 50 -0.02 -9.48 7.99
CA PHE A 50 0.23 -8.39 8.93
C PHE A 50 -0.58 -8.65 10.20
N LYS A 51 0.08 -8.97 11.30
CA LYS A 51 -0.61 -9.26 12.56
C LYS A 51 -1.27 -8.00 13.10
N HIS A 52 -2.57 -8.06 13.37
CA HIS A 52 -3.30 -6.99 14.04
C HIS A 52 -2.84 -6.87 15.50
N GLN A 53 -2.76 -5.64 16.02
CA GLN A 53 -2.21 -5.43 17.37
C GLN A 53 -3.21 -5.72 18.49
N ASP A 54 -4.51 -5.49 18.25
CA ASP A 54 -5.56 -5.60 19.26
C ASP A 54 -6.43 -6.86 19.10
N ILE A 55 -6.38 -7.52 17.93
CA ILE A 55 -7.18 -8.72 17.62
C ILE A 55 -6.22 -9.87 17.34
N ASP A 56 -6.54 -11.07 17.83
CA ASP A 56 -5.75 -12.28 17.55
C ASP A 56 -6.02 -12.80 16.13
N ALA A 57 -5.70 -11.95 15.14
CA ALA A 57 -5.84 -12.24 13.73
C ALA A 57 -4.81 -11.45 12.92
N SER A 58 -4.65 -11.80 11.65
CA SER A 58 -3.77 -11.10 10.70
C SER A 58 -4.54 -10.72 9.44
N LEU A 59 -4.28 -9.53 8.91
CA LEU A 59 -4.71 -9.17 7.57
C LEU A 59 -3.72 -9.72 6.56
N ILE A 60 -4.22 -10.37 5.52
CA ILE A 60 -3.38 -10.81 4.39
C ILE A 60 -3.44 -9.73 3.31
N ILE A 61 -2.30 -9.16 2.96
CA ILE A 61 -2.16 -8.30 1.77
C ILE A 61 -1.60 -9.10 0.60
N TRP A 62 -1.86 -8.63 -0.60
CA TRP A 62 -1.27 -9.14 -1.83
C TRP A 62 -0.52 -8.03 -2.57
N THR A 63 0.65 -8.34 -3.10
CA THR A 63 1.43 -7.37 -3.88
C THR A 63 2.24 -8.04 -4.99
N THR A 64 2.34 -7.35 -6.12
CA THR A 64 3.24 -7.68 -7.25
C THR A 64 4.57 -6.92 -7.17
N THR A 65 4.71 -6.03 -6.20
CA THR A 65 5.90 -5.19 -6.00
C THR A 65 6.43 -5.34 -4.57
N PRO A 66 6.90 -6.53 -4.16
CA PRO A 66 7.29 -6.81 -2.76
C PRO A 66 8.42 -5.90 -2.24
N TRP A 67 9.20 -5.31 -3.12
CA TRP A 67 10.24 -4.36 -2.77
C TRP A 67 9.73 -3.05 -2.14
N THR A 68 8.42 -2.75 -2.25
CA THR A 68 7.81 -1.56 -1.61
C THR A 68 7.38 -1.82 -0.16
N LEU A 69 7.35 -3.07 0.29
CA LEU A 69 6.93 -3.43 1.65
C LEU A 69 7.70 -2.75 2.78
N PRO A 70 9.02 -2.50 2.66
CA PRO A 70 9.74 -1.72 3.68
C PRO A 70 9.22 -0.28 3.85
N ALA A 71 8.62 0.29 2.80
CA ALA A 71 8.00 1.62 2.81
C ALA A 71 6.52 1.62 3.21
N ASN A 72 5.98 0.47 3.60
CA ASN A 72 4.58 0.35 4.03
C ASN A 72 4.27 1.28 5.20
N GLN A 73 3.15 2.00 5.11
CA GLN A 73 2.63 2.90 6.14
C GLN A 73 1.20 2.54 6.58
N ALA A 74 0.47 1.86 5.69
CA ALA A 74 -0.92 1.52 5.95
C ALA A 74 -1.35 0.26 5.20
N ILE A 75 -2.51 -0.26 5.58
CA ILE A 75 -3.26 -1.29 4.85
C ILE A 75 -4.62 -0.68 4.53
N ALA A 76 -4.95 -0.59 3.24
CA ALA A 76 -6.24 -0.12 2.77
C ALA A 76 -7.22 -1.29 2.63
N LEU A 77 -8.43 -1.11 3.14
CA LEU A 77 -9.58 -1.99 2.98
C LEU A 77 -10.69 -1.24 2.21
N ASN A 78 -11.61 -1.96 1.61
CA ASN A 78 -12.78 -1.35 0.99
C ASN A 78 -13.97 -1.41 1.95
N LYS A 79 -14.47 -0.25 2.39
CA LYS A 79 -15.55 -0.14 3.37
C LYS A 79 -16.91 -0.65 2.88
N GLU A 80 -17.11 -0.76 1.57
CA GLU A 80 -18.35 -1.24 0.96
C GLU A 80 -18.38 -2.78 0.82
N GLU A 81 -17.29 -3.47 1.21
CA GLU A 81 -17.14 -4.90 1.06
C GLU A 81 -17.19 -5.63 2.42
N GLU A 82 -17.65 -6.86 2.39
CA GLU A 82 -17.67 -7.72 3.57
C GLU A 82 -16.33 -8.42 3.77
N TYR A 83 -15.86 -8.45 5.01
CA TYR A 83 -14.65 -9.19 5.41
C TYR A 83 -15.01 -10.26 6.43
N VAL A 84 -14.27 -11.35 6.38
CA VAL A 84 -14.47 -12.51 7.24
C VAL A 84 -13.21 -12.88 7.99
N LEU A 85 -13.39 -13.37 9.20
CA LEU A 85 -12.35 -14.02 10.01
C LEU A 85 -12.44 -15.53 9.78
N THR A 86 -11.28 -16.14 9.56
CA THR A 86 -11.15 -17.59 9.44
C THR A 86 -10.63 -18.22 10.73
N ASP A 87 -10.80 -19.53 10.92
CA ASP A 87 -10.34 -20.25 12.12
C ASP A 87 -8.80 -20.33 12.19
N ASP A 88 -8.10 -20.22 11.06
CA ASP A 88 -6.65 -20.04 10.99
C ASP A 88 -6.20 -18.58 11.20
N LYS A 89 -7.11 -17.72 11.72
CA LYS A 89 -6.84 -16.36 12.17
C LYS A 89 -6.47 -15.34 11.06
N PHE A 90 -7.05 -15.50 9.90
CA PHE A 90 -6.88 -14.53 8.81
C PHE A 90 -8.14 -13.71 8.57
N ILE A 91 -7.95 -12.41 8.29
CA ILE A 91 -9.01 -11.50 7.86
C ILE A 91 -8.81 -11.26 6.36
N VAL A 92 -9.83 -11.59 5.58
CA VAL A 92 -9.84 -11.46 4.11
C VAL A 92 -11.22 -11.00 3.62
N ALA A 93 -11.26 -10.41 2.42
CA ALA A 93 -12.54 -10.08 1.80
C ALA A 93 -13.33 -11.36 1.47
N LYS A 94 -14.59 -11.40 1.86
CA LYS A 94 -15.49 -12.56 1.69
C LYS A 94 -15.61 -12.98 0.22
N LYS A 95 -15.64 -12.02 -0.70
CA LYS A 95 -15.70 -12.28 -2.14
C LYS A 95 -14.49 -13.05 -2.67
N LEU A 96 -13.32 -12.88 -2.04
CA LEU A 96 -12.06 -13.49 -2.46
C LEU A 96 -11.73 -14.77 -1.68
N TYR A 97 -12.51 -15.11 -0.65
CA TYR A 97 -12.26 -16.25 0.22
C TYR A 97 -12.06 -17.57 -0.54
N ASN A 98 -12.98 -17.91 -1.47
CA ASN A 98 -12.88 -19.18 -2.21
C ASN A 98 -11.61 -19.23 -3.08
N SER A 99 -11.26 -18.13 -3.75
CA SER A 99 -10.05 -18.04 -4.55
C SER A 99 -8.77 -18.19 -3.70
N LEU A 100 -8.77 -17.65 -2.47
CA LEU A 100 -7.64 -17.80 -1.54
C LEU A 100 -7.51 -19.24 -1.02
N ILE A 101 -8.60 -19.96 -0.84
CA ILE A 101 -8.59 -21.40 -0.52
C ILE A 101 -8.04 -22.21 -1.71
N GLU A 102 -8.53 -21.95 -2.92
CA GLU A 102 -8.08 -22.65 -4.15
C GLU A 102 -6.59 -22.43 -4.42
N GLN A 103 -6.07 -21.25 -4.09
CA GLN A 103 -4.64 -20.91 -4.20
C GLN A 103 -3.81 -21.37 -3.00
N GLU A 104 -4.42 -22.06 -2.03
CA GLU A 104 -3.77 -22.54 -0.79
C GLU A 104 -3.13 -21.41 0.06
N VAL A 105 -3.57 -20.17 -0.11
CA VAL A 105 -3.10 -19.01 0.68
C VAL A 105 -3.62 -19.10 2.11
N ILE A 106 -4.90 -19.51 2.28
CA ILE A 106 -5.53 -19.79 3.56
C ILE A 106 -6.13 -21.20 3.52
N LYS A 107 -6.35 -21.80 4.70
CA LYS A 107 -6.93 -23.15 4.82
C LYS A 107 -8.11 -23.17 5.77
N GLY A 108 -8.26 -22.12 6.55
CA GLY A 108 -9.28 -22.03 7.59
C GLY A 108 -10.68 -21.77 7.04
N SER A 109 -11.68 -22.30 7.76
CA SER A 109 -13.10 -22.04 7.48
C SER A 109 -13.52 -20.69 8.04
N ILE A 110 -14.53 -20.05 7.43
CA ILE A 110 -15.09 -18.79 7.93
C ILE A 110 -15.72 -19.02 9.31
N VAL A 111 -15.28 -18.22 10.30
CA VAL A 111 -15.83 -18.24 11.67
C VAL A 111 -16.92 -17.18 11.82
N GLU A 112 -16.62 -15.94 11.38
CA GLU A 112 -17.54 -14.82 11.50
C GLU A 112 -17.29 -13.74 10.46
N THR A 113 -18.26 -12.87 10.27
CA THR A 113 -18.09 -11.61 9.50
C THR A 113 -17.60 -10.53 10.44
N ILE A 114 -16.53 -9.83 10.03
CA ILE A 114 -15.91 -8.76 10.80
C ILE A 114 -16.57 -7.43 10.50
N ASP A 115 -16.88 -6.67 11.54
CA ASP A 115 -17.23 -5.25 11.41
C ASP A 115 -15.94 -4.43 11.16
N ILE A 116 -15.61 -4.27 9.88
CA ILE A 116 -14.38 -3.56 9.47
C ILE A 116 -14.34 -2.09 9.87
N LEU A 117 -15.49 -1.47 10.14
CA LEU A 117 -15.52 -0.08 10.60
C LEU A 117 -14.80 0.09 11.94
N LYS A 118 -14.77 -0.98 12.76
CA LYS A 118 -14.02 -1.01 14.02
C LYS A 118 -12.51 -1.12 13.83
N LEU A 119 -12.06 -1.54 12.64
CA LEU A 119 -10.64 -1.63 12.31
C LEU A 119 -10.06 -0.30 11.84
N GLU A 120 -10.88 0.66 11.43
CA GLU A 120 -10.39 1.95 10.96
C GLU A 120 -9.53 2.64 12.01
N ASN A 121 -8.35 3.10 11.60
CA ASN A 121 -7.35 3.76 12.45
C ASN A 121 -6.70 2.87 13.53
N THR A 122 -6.97 1.57 13.54
CA THR A 122 -6.18 0.59 14.31
C THR A 122 -4.89 0.25 13.58
N ASN A 123 -4.03 -0.58 14.17
CA ASN A 123 -2.74 -0.91 13.61
C ASN A 123 -2.54 -2.42 13.43
N ALA A 124 -1.88 -2.77 12.35
CA ALA A 124 -1.22 -4.05 12.18
C ALA A 124 0.30 -3.87 12.18
N THR A 125 1.04 -4.94 12.36
CA THR A 125 2.50 -4.91 12.42
C THR A 125 3.08 -5.38 11.09
N ASN A 126 3.93 -4.57 10.47
CA ASN A 126 4.68 -4.97 9.29
C ASN A 126 5.69 -6.07 9.68
N PRO A 127 5.59 -7.27 9.09
CA PRO A 127 6.43 -8.40 9.49
C PRO A 127 7.90 -8.24 9.11
N LEU A 128 8.26 -7.30 8.22
CA LEU A 128 9.65 -7.09 7.78
C LEU A 128 10.45 -6.21 8.75
N ASN A 129 9.82 -5.18 9.29
CA ASN A 129 10.53 -4.14 10.06
C ASN A 129 9.87 -3.80 11.40
N GLY A 130 8.77 -4.46 11.76
CA GLY A 130 8.07 -4.24 13.03
C GLY A 130 7.31 -2.92 13.14
N ARG A 131 7.30 -2.08 12.10
CA ARG A 131 6.58 -0.80 12.12
C ARG A 131 5.08 -0.99 12.11
N ASN A 132 4.39 -0.01 12.66
CA ASN A 132 2.93 0.05 12.61
C ASN A 132 2.48 0.32 11.17
N SER A 133 1.49 -0.46 10.74
CA SER A 133 0.76 -0.30 9.48
C SER A 133 -0.69 0.05 9.82
N ARG A 134 -1.07 1.31 9.63
CA ARG A 134 -2.40 1.81 9.99
C ARG A 134 -3.46 1.25 9.06
N ILE A 135 -4.57 0.77 9.60
CA ILE A 135 -5.69 0.31 8.79
C ILE A 135 -6.54 1.51 8.38
N ILE A 136 -6.77 1.64 7.08
CA ILE A 136 -7.49 2.74 6.44
C ILE A 136 -8.50 2.22 5.43
N PHE A 137 -9.37 3.09 4.92
CA PHE A 137 -10.27 2.75 3.82
C PHE A 137 -9.85 3.45 2.52
N GLY A 138 -9.88 2.69 1.41
CA GLY A 138 -9.57 3.18 0.08
C GLY A 138 -10.52 2.60 -0.97
N GLU A 139 -11.06 3.46 -1.83
CA GLU A 139 -11.95 3.07 -2.93
C GLU A 139 -11.20 2.32 -4.05
N HIS A 140 -9.86 2.45 -4.10
CA HIS A 140 -8.98 1.75 -5.04
C HIS A 140 -8.78 0.26 -4.73
N VAL A 141 -9.30 -0.21 -3.58
CA VAL A 141 -9.21 -1.63 -3.20
C VAL A 141 -10.25 -2.42 -3.98
N GLU A 142 -9.77 -3.17 -4.97
CA GLU A 142 -10.59 -3.98 -5.86
C GLU A 142 -10.76 -5.42 -5.35
N MET A 143 -11.85 -6.06 -5.81
CA MET A 143 -12.17 -7.46 -5.49
C MET A 143 -11.95 -8.40 -6.70
N SER A 144 -11.16 -7.97 -7.66
CA SER A 144 -10.83 -8.74 -8.86
C SER A 144 -9.70 -9.74 -8.62
N ALA A 145 -8.79 -9.45 -7.68
CA ALA A 145 -7.65 -10.30 -7.33
C ALA A 145 -7.16 -9.99 -5.89
N GLY A 146 -6.25 -10.83 -5.40
CA GLY A 146 -5.60 -10.64 -4.10
C GLY A 146 -6.45 -11.11 -2.92
N SER A 147 -6.47 -10.35 -1.84
CA SER A 147 -7.11 -10.69 -0.56
C SER A 147 -8.19 -9.68 -0.12
N GLY A 148 -8.34 -8.56 -0.86
CA GLY A 148 -9.18 -7.45 -0.46
C GLY A 148 -8.51 -6.48 0.52
N ALA A 149 -7.23 -6.68 0.81
CA ALA A 149 -6.41 -5.77 1.59
C ALA A 149 -5.17 -5.36 0.79
N VAL A 150 -4.96 -4.07 0.62
CA VAL A 150 -3.87 -3.51 -0.18
C VAL A 150 -2.87 -2.84 0.75
N HIS A 151 -1.61 -3.26 0.64
CA HIS A 151 -0.51 -2.56 1.30
C HIS A 151 -0.33 -1.18 0.68
N THR A 152 -0.17 -0.15 1.51
CA THR A 152 -0.09 1.25 1.10
C THR A 152 1.29 1.82 1.39
N ALA A 153 1.99 2.25 0.34
CA ALA A 153 3.30 2.89 0.40
C ALA A 153 3.27 4.23 -0.38
N PRO A 154 2.94 5.35 0.26
CA PRO A 154 2.65 6.62 -0.40
C PRO A 154 3.75 7.17 -1.29
N GLY A 155 5.00 6.79 -1.06
CA GLY A 155 6.15 7.17 -1.89
C GLY A 155 6.26 6.38 -3.20
N HIS A 156 5.51 5.28 -3.37
CA HIS A 156 5.67 4.33 -4.47
C HIS A 156 4.42 4.12 -5.33
N GLY A 157 3.26 4.64 -4.91
CA GLY A 157 1.99 4.51 -5.65
C GLY A 157 1.20 5.81 -5.66
N GLU A 158 0.58 6.15 -6.79
CA GLU A 158 -0.23 7.37 -6.90
C GLU A 158 -1.51 7.27 -6.07
N ASP A 159 -2.20 6.12 -6.10
CA ASP A 159 -3.42 5.92 -5.31
C ASP A 159 -3.10 5.82 -3.82
N ASP A 160 -1.97 5.19 -3.46
CA ASP A 160 -1.44 5.18 -2.10
C ASP A 160 -1.17 6.60 -1.60
N TYR A 161 -0.57 7.44 -2.44
CA TYR A 161 -0.33 8.84 -2.12
C TYR A 161 -1.63 9.61 -1.91
N LYS A 162 -2.63 9.46 -2.81
CA LYS A 162 -3.93 10.13 -2.70
C LYS A 162 -4.65 9.76 -1.41
N VAL A 163 -4.70 8.46 -1.09
CA VAL A 163 -5.36 8.01 0.15
C VAL A 163 -4.58 8.44 1.38
N SER A 164 -3.25 8.50 1.32
CA SER A 164 -2.41 8.95 2.43
C SER A 164 -2.66 10.41 2.81
N LEU A 165 -2.89 11.28 1.83
CA LEU A 165 -3.25 12.68 2.08
C LEU A 165 -4.57 12.80 2.87
N LYS A 166 -5.56 11.96 2.56
CA LYS A 166 -6.85 11.94 3.25
C LYS A 166 -6.71 11.57 4.73
N TYR A 167 -5.78 10.65 5.05
CA TYR A 167 -5.55 10.16 6.41
C TYR A 167 -4.38 10.85 7.14
N GLY A 168 -3.72 11.82 6.51
CA GLY A 168 -2.56 12.52 7.07
C GLY A 168 -1.36 11.59 7.31
N ILE A 169 -1.17 10.59 6.46
CA ILE A 169 -0.06 9.64 6.54
C ILE A 169 1.18 10.25 5.91
N GLU A 170 2.30 10.19 6.62
CA GLU A 170 3.58 10.68 6.14
C GLU A 170 4.09 9.87 4.95
N VAL A 171 4.72 10.56 3.99
CA VAL A 171 5.37 9.91 2.85
C VAL A 171 6.80 9.59 3.21
N ILE A 172 7.12 8.31 3.32
CA ILE A 172 8.51 7.85 3.46
C ILE A 172 8.99 7.24 2.14
N MET A 173 10.25 7.49 1.81
CA MET A 173 10.88 7.01 0.59
C MET A 173 12.23 6.38 0.93
N PRO A 174 12.26 5.09 1.28
CA PRO A 174 13.48 4.40 1.67
C PRO A 174 14.30 3.88 0.48
N VAL A 175 13.99 4.32 -0.73
CA VAL A 175 14.71 3.99 -1.96
C VAL A 175 15.32 5.24 -2.53
N ASP A 176 16.63 5.23 -2.74
CA ASP A 176 17.37 6.36 -3.27
C ASP A 176 17.20 6.52 -4.81
N ALA A 177 17.84 7.54 -5.38
CA ALA A 177 17.79 7.82 -6.81
C ALA A 177 18.38 6.70 -7.69
N TYR A 178 19.16 5.80 -7.11
CA TYR A 178 19.76 4.65 -7.79
C TYR A 178 18.94 3.37 -7.66
N GLY A 179 17.76 3.44 -7.04
CA GLY A 179 16.91 2.27 -6.78
C GLY A 179 17.43 1.38 -5.63
N LYS A 180 18.27 1.91 -4.76
CA LYS A 180 18.82 1.18 -3.60
C LYS A 180 18.11 1.60 -2.33
N TYR A 181 17.97 0.65 -1.42
CA TYR A 181 17.47 0.97 -0.09
C TYR A 181 18.49 1.80 0.69
N ASP A 182 17.96 2.77 1.43
CA ASP A 182 18.75 3.54 2.41
C ASP A 182 18.90 2.81 3.75
N GLU A 183 19.63 3.44 4.68
CA GLU A 183 19.92 2.86 6.00
C GLU A 183 18.69 2.75 6.90
N THR A 184 17.57 3.39 6.56
CA THR A 184 16.33 3.35 7.38
C THR A 184 15.62 2.01 7.33
N ILE A 185 15.98 1.14 6.37
CA ILE A 185 15.46 -0.23 6.24
C ILE A 185 16.26 -1.25 7.05
N VAL A 186 17.34 -0.86 7.69
CA VAL A 186 18.19 -1.79 8.43
C VAL A 186 17.36 -2.55 9.45
N ARG A 187 17.31 -3.87 9.26
CA ARG A 187 16.74 -4.81 10.22
C ARG A 187 17.45 -4.62 11.57
N GLU A 188 16.72 -4.26 12.59
CA GLU A 188 17.15 -4.62 13.93
C GLU A 188 17.23 -6.16 13.97
N LYS A 189 18.41 -6.66 14.31
CA LYS A 189 18.72 -8.11 14.37
C LYS A 189 17.98 -8.76 15.52
#